data_840d04a750833bae671f218537699401
#
_entry.id   840d04a750833bae671f218537699401
#
_cell.length_a   1.000
_cell.length_b   1.000
_cell.length_c   1.000
_cell.angle_alpha   90.00
_cell.angle_beta   90.00
_cell.angle_gamma   90.00
#
_symmetry.space_group_name_H-M   'P 1'
#
loop_
_entity.id
_entity.type
_entity.pdbx_description
1 polymer ?
#
loop_
_entity_poly.entity_id
_entity_poly.type
_entity_poly.pdbx_seq_one_letter_code
_entity_poly.pdbx_strand_id
1 'polypeptide(L)'
;VNPVPTSTRTAGAGPGRQAAQPKPGIPALAAVSMVGAAGLFAAAAVVWLFYRGHGSIEARATALPDGKEQLELTCAACDDGTVVRLDAANATFSGHHASLGLSRPLKVGENPMTLTLVATRGKQSFVDISVPVAYRVRGDTSGLDAPTPELRVLVSATAGSTVTVDGKPVTLNAEGDGRYVLDVSAEVTGLDASLKTLERKLPYTVTPPNGSPQTGTVSLQAGITPLVIDAPGPAVLLEASNFVLAGRTAKGGSLTVSDRPITVDPTGRFAQMMNVSAPGETTIVIRATNKDTAPRLFPLRVKRVDSLAREAERVRQRATSNYTAIADQAETKRGWAVALDGACVDARTENYTTVVVMDVQGGCTRPPCLARVTYGAPFSLAAGDKFSAFGEVVGLVDGPRSGSKIPEIRADFLLKVAK
;
A
#
# COMPACT_ATOMS: atom_id res chain seq x y z
N VAL A 1 -42.19 -30.87 -18.01
CA VAL A 1 -42.43 -32.05 -17.18
C VAL A 1 -41.76 -31.78 -15.84
N ASN A 2 -42.55 -31.33 -14.87
CA ASN A 2 -42.24 -31.32 -13.44
C ASN A 2 -42.20 -32.74 -12.89
N PRO A 3 -41.61 -33.01 -11.67
CA PRO A 3 -42.25 -32.51 -10.46
C PRO A 3 -41.28 -32.12 -9.30
N VAL A 4 -41.80 -31.28 -8.42
CA VAL A 4 -41.45 -31.03 -7.02
C VAL A 4 -41.89 -32.21 -6.15
N PRO A 5 -41.22 -32.49 -4.99
CA PRO A 5 -41.94 -32.50 -3.72
C PRO A 5 -41.24 -31.79 -2.57
N THR A 6 -41.95 -30.92 -1.87
CA THR A 6 -42.64 -30.98 -0.56
C THR A 6 -41.77 -31.28 0.68
N SER A 7 -41.55 -30.25 1.46
CA SER A 7 -41.94 -29.99 2.86
C SER A 7 -41.76 -31.09 3.92
N THR A 8 -41.05 -30.75 5.03
CA THR A 8 -41.62 -30.91 6.39
C THR A 8 -40.94 -29.97 7.40
N ARG A 9 -41.79 -29.27 8.13
CA ARG A 9 -41.54 -28.48 9.35
C ARG A 9 -41.25 -29.40 10.54
N THR A 10 -40.41 -28.97 11.47
CA THR A 10 -40.70 -29.11 12.89
C THR A 10 -40.07 -27.97 13.69
N ALA A 11 -40.88 -27.42 14.57
CA ALA A 11 -40.60 -26.35 15.51
C ALA A 11 -39.94 -26.91 16.79
N GLY A 12 -39.12 -26.10 17.44
CA GLY A 12 -38.63 -26.34 18.77
C GLY A 12 -38.14 -25.06 19.41
N ALA A 13 -38.96 -24.45 20.25
CA ALA A 13 -38.64 -23.27 21.04
C ALA A 13 -37.86 -23.67 22.31
N GLY A 14 -36.96 -22.79 22.75
CA GLY A 14 -36.33 -22.83 24.06
C GLY A 14 -35.45 -21.60 24.32
N PRO A 15 -35.41 -21.04 25.53
CA PRO A 15 -35.30 -19.61 25.79
C PRO A 15 -33.89 -19.09 26.06
N GLY A 16 -33.71 -17.85 25.65
CA GLY A 16 -32.94 -16.76 26.24
C GLY A 16 -31.63 -17.03 26.98
N ARG A 17 -30.56 -16.59 26.40
CA ARG A 17 -29.43 -16.00 27.14
C ARG A 17 -29.05 -14.67 26.46
N GLN A 18 -29.30 -13.59 27.20
CA GLN A 18 -28.81 -12.25 26.91
C GLN A 18 -27.25 -12.28 26.89
N ALA A 19 -26.66 -12.05 25.77
CA ALA A 19 -25.25 -11.75 25.67
C ALA A 19 -25.06 -10.24 25.91
N ALA A 20 -24.21 -9.92 26.86
CA ALA A 20 -23.84 -8.58 27.28
C ALA A 20 -23.23 -7.80 26.08
N GLN A 21 -23.71 -6.58 25.88
CA GLN A 21 -23.12 -5.62 24.96
C GLN A 21 -21.71 -5.24 25.43
N PRO A 22 -20.69 -5.25 24.56
CA PRO A 22 -19.42 -4.64 24.88
C PRO A 22 -19.57 -3.11 24.81
N LYS A 23 -19.13 -2.42 25.85
CA LYS A 23 -18.98 -0.96 25.92
C LYS A 23 -18.10 -0.46 24.76
N PRO A 24 -18.39 0.72 24.19
CA PRO A 24 -17.55 1.32 23.17
C PRO A 24 -16.20 1.72 23.80
N GLY A 25 -15.16 0.99 23.44
CA GLY A 25 -13.79 1.34 23.76
C GLY A 25 -13.37 2.56 22.93
N ILE A 26 -12.75 3.51 23.62
CA ILE A 26 -12.09 4.71 23.11
C ILE A 26 -11.20 4.33 21.92
N PRO A 27 -11.24 5.06 20.78
CA PRO A 27 -10.30 4.80 19.69
C PRO A 27 -8.90 5.17 20.18
N ALA A 28 -8.11 4.16 20.51
CA ALA A 28 -6.69 4.32 20.66
C ALA A 28 -6.15 4.84 19.33
N LEU A 29 -5.60 6.04 19.33
CA LEU A 29 -4.70 6.55 18.29
C LEU A 29 -3.69 5.44 17.99
N ALA A 30 -3.85 4.80 16.86
CA ALA A 30 -2.88 3.87 16.35
C ALA A 30 -1.60 4.67 16.10
N ALA A 31 -0.68 4.60 17.05
CA ALA A 31 0.70 4.90 16.76
C ALA A 31 1.09 4.01 15.59
N VAL A 32 1.35 4.64 14.45
CA VAL A 32 1.96 3.98 13.29
C VAL A 32 3.36 3.59 13.74
N SER A 33 3.47 2.40 14.32
CA SER A 33 4.75 1.79 14.58
C SER A 33 5.38 1.54 13.22
N MET A 34 6.47 2.23 12.94
CA MET A 34 7.38 1.90 11.86
C MET A 34 7.86 0.47 12.05
N VAL A 35 7.24 -0.44 11.32
CA VAL A 35 7.78 -1.80 11.18
C VAL A 35 8.76 -1.72 10.01
N GLY A 36 9.99 -1.44 10.35
CA GLY A 36 11.10 -1.69 9.43
C GLY A 36 10.98 -3.11 8.92
N ALA A 37 11.28 -3.32 7.64
CA ALA A 37 11.21 -4.60 6.96
C ALA A 37 11.89 -5.70 7.79
N ALA A 38 11.12 -6.40 8.62
CA ALA A 38 11.58 -7.59 9.30
C ALA A 38 11.62 -8.74 8.30
N GLY A 39 12.74 -8.86 7.61
CA GLY A 39 13.01 -10.04 6.81
C GLY A 39 13.10 -11.24 7.74
N LEU A 40 12.16 -12.18 7.63
CA LEU A 40 12.27 -13.47 8.28
C LEU A 40 13.39 -14.26 7.61
N PHE A 41 14.49 -14.43 8.31
CA PHE A 41 15.60 -15.27 7.89
C PHE A 41 15.32 -16.71 8.31
N ALA A 42 15.22 -17.62 7.37
CA ALA A 42 15.31 -19.04 7.64
C ALA A 42 16.74 -19.48 7.32
N ALA A 43 17.63 -19.46 8.30
CA ALA A 43 18.92 -20.10 8.20
C ALA A 43 18.85 -21.42 8.95
N ALA A 44 18.82 -22.55 8.23
CA ALA A 44 19.00 -23.85 8.82
C ALA A 44 20.43 -24.28 8.56
N ALA A 45 21.28 -24.21 9.58
CA ALA A 45 22.63 -24.77 9.54
C ALA A 45 22.70 -25.95 10.50
N VAL A 46 23.02 -27.11 9.99
CA VAL A 46 23.35 -28.29 10.80
C VAL A 46 24.87 -28.42 10.81
N VAL A 47 25.47 -28.38 12.00
CA VAL A 47 26.91 -28.44 12.16
C VAL A 47 27.29 -29.80 12.76
N TRP A 48 28.22 -30.49 12.08
CA TRP A 48 28.98 -31.58 12.65
C TRP A 48 30.36 -31.03 13.08
N LEU A 49 30.65 -31.10 14.40
CA LEU A 49 31.91 -30.68 14.95
C LEU A 49 32.84 -31.86 15.11
N PHE A 50 34.04 -31.76 14.52
CA PHE A 50 35.16 -32.60 14.89
C PHE A 50 35.82 -32.10 16.16
N TYR A 51 35.91 -32.98 17.15
CA TYR A 51 36.25 -32.67 18.51
C TYR A 51 37.73 -33.02 18.86
N ARG A 52 38.41 -32.14 19.54
CA ARG A 52 39.60 -32.47 20.35
C ARG A 52 39.37 -31.98 21.79
N GLY A 53 38.93 -32.88 22.64
CA GLY A 53 39.31 -32.86 24.05
C GLY A 53 38.34 -32.34 25.12
N HIS A 54 37.14 -31.79 24.87
CA HIS A 54 36.13 -31.47 25.90
C HIS A 54 34.73 -31.49 25.25
N GLY A 55 33.73 -32.10 25.84
CA GLY A 55 32.38 -32.40 25.32
C GLY A 55 31.88 -31.52 24.12
N SER A 56 31.36 -32.18 23.11
CA SER A 56 30.93 -31.51 21.84
C SER A 56 29.89 -30.42 22.08
N ILE A 57 30.18 -29.20 21.62
CA ILE A 57 29.16 -28.14 21.55
C ILE A 57 28.60 -28.16 20.13
N GLU A 58 27.30 -28.37 20.04
CA GLU A 58 26.58 -28.19 18.80
C GLU A 58 26.06 -26.75 18.77
N ALA A 59 26.28 -26.04 17.67
CA ALA A 59 25.81 -24.68 17.50
C ALA A 59 24.94 -24.57 16.25
N ARG A 60 23.78 -23.95 16.38
CA ARG A 60 22.85 -23.69 15.30
C ARG A 60 22.46 -22.21 15.28
N ALA A 61 22.58 -21.59 14.11
CA ALA A 61 22.09 -20.21 13.93
C ALA A 61 20.57 -20.19 13.74
N THR A 62 19.89 -19.32 14.46
CA THR A 62 18.46 -19.05 14.31
C THR A 62 18.22 -17.56 14.19
N ALA A 63 17.19 -17.19 13.42
CA ALA A 63 16.77 -15.80 13.29
C ALA A 63 15.61 -15.49 14.24
N LEU A 64 15.68 -14.34 14.89
CA LEU A 64 14.62 -13.80 15.72
C LEU A 64 13.60 -13.01 14.86
N PRO A 65 12.37 -12.83 15.34
CA PRO A 65 11.35 -12.06 14.62
C PRO A 65 11.74 -10.59 14.33
N ASP A 66 12.66 -10.03 15.13
CA ASP A 66 13.20 -8.67 14.95
C ASP A 66 14.34 -8.59 13.92
N GLY A 67 14.67 -9.73 13.27
CA GLY A 67 15.73 -9.82 12.26
C GLY A 67 17.14 -9.99 12.82
N LYS A 68 17.30 -10.03 14.14
CA LYS A 68 18.57 -10.39 14.78
C LYS A 68 18.81 -11.88 14.71
N GLU A 69 20.05 -12.28 14.84
CA GLU A 69 20.46 -13.70 14.85
C GLU A 69 20.94 -14.08 16.24
N GLN A 70 20.70 -15.34 16.58
CA GLN A 70 21.22 -15.97 17.80
C GLN A 70 21.79 -17.34 17.47
N LEU A 71 22.74 -17.79 18.31
CA LEU A 71 23.23 -19.15 18.30
C LEU A 71 22.48 -19.95 19.37
N GLU A 72 21.81 -21.00 18.95
CA GLU A 72 21.32 -22.05 19.83
C GLU A 72 22.48 -23.04 20.05
N LEU A 73 22.91 -23.15 21.28
CA LEU A 73 24.02 -23.98 21.67
C LEU A 73 23.53 -25.17 22.50
N THR A 74 23.96 -26.37 22.14
CA THR A 74 23.74 -27.58 22.93
C THR A 74 25.06 -28.16 23.36
N CYS A 75 25.23 -28.42 24.66
CA CYS A 75 26.47 -28.92 25.24
C CYS A 75 26.15 -30.00 26.28
N ALA A 76 26.34 -31.27 25.90
CA ALA A 76 26.07 -32.40 26.80
C ALA A 76 26.95 -32.44 28.05
N ALA A 77 28.17 -31.85 28.00
CA ALA A 77 29.12 -31.83 29.09
C ALA A 77 29.11 -30.52 29.90
N CYS A 78 28.22 -29.59 29.59
CA CYS A 78 28.12 -28.33 30.31
C CYS A 78 27.08 -28.46 31.46
N ASP A 79 27.54 -28.20 32.68
CA ASP A 79 26.67 -28.14 33.84
C ASP A 79 25.76 -26.91 33.79
N ASP A 80 24.59 -26.99 34.39
CA ASP A 80 23.73 -25.85 34.61
C ASP A 80 24.46 -24.73 35.36
N GLY A 81 24.30 -23.49 34.86
CA GLY A 81 25.00 -22.34 35.40
C GLY A 81 26.38 -22.08 34.74
N THR A 82 26.84 -22.95 33.81
CA THR A 82 28.01 -22.63 32.96
C THR A 82 27.69 -21.46 32.06
N VAL A 83 28.53 -20.42 32.06
CA VAL A 83 28.33 -19.23 31.22
C VAL A 83 29.14 -19.40 29.94
N VAL A 84 28.50 -19.20 28.78
CA VAL A 84 29.15 -19.10 27.47
C VAL A 84 29.24 -17.62 27.07
N ARG A 85 30.40 -17.23 26.50
CA ARG A 85 30.68 -15.86 26.03
C ARG A 85 31.19 -15.89 24.60
N LEU A 86 30.72 -14.92 23.81
CA LEU A 86 31.24 -14.61 22.48
C LEU A 86 31.25 -13.08 22.35
N ASP A 87 32.43 -12.49 22.16
CA ASP A 87 32.58 -11.04 22.17
C ASP A 87 32.00 -10.41 23.46
N ALA A 88 31.04 -9.47 23.29
CA ALA A 88 30.34 -8.84 24.40
C ALA A 88 29.07 -9.60 24.85
N ALA A 89 28.65 -10.61 24.09
CA ALA A 89 27.44 -11.38 24.40
C ALA A 89 27.77 -12.52 25.39
N ASN A 90 26.82 -12.82 26.28
CA ASN A 90 26.91 -13.95 27.18
C ASN A 90 25.54 -14.62 27.35
N ALA A 91 25.57 -15.92 27.64
CA ALA A 91 24.38 -16.70 27.98
C ALA A 91 24.79 -17.77 29.01
N THR A 92 23.80 -18.33 29.72
CA THR A 92 23.98 -19.35 30.71
C THR A 92 23.33 -20.65 30.27
N PHE A 93 24.04 -21.76 30.36
CA PHE A 93 23.48 -23.08 30.09
C PHE A 93 22.47 -23.48 31.16
N SER A 94 21.32 -23.95 30.70
CA SER A 94 20.28 -24.57 31.51
C SER A 94 19.72 -25.77 30.75
N GLY A 95 19.69 -26.94 31.36
CA GLY A 95 19.28 -28.18 30.69
C GLY A 95 20.15 -28.51 29.47
N HIS A 96 21.43 -28.21 29.51
CA HIS A 96 22.40 -28.37 28.40
C HIS A 96 22.18 -27.44 27.18
N HIS A 97 21.30 -26.45 27.29
CA HIS A 97 21.01 -25.49 26.21
C HIS A 97 21.34 -24.05 26.63
N ALA A 98 21.81 -23.27 25.67
CA ALA A 98 22.00 -21.83 25.83
C ALA A 98 21.69 -21.09 24.51
N SER A 99 21.09 -19.90 24.62
CA SER A 99 20.81 -19.03 23.45
C SER A 99 21.65 -17.77 23.55
N LEU A 100 22.55 -17.55 22.60
CA LEU A 100 23.51 -16.45 22.57
C LEU A 100 23.20 -15.49 21.41
N GLY A 101 22.80 -14.27 21.73
CA GLY A 101 22.54 -13.24 20.73
C GLY A 101 23.83 -12.83 19.97
N LEU A 102 23.75 -12.72 18.66
CA LEU A 102 24.88 -12.30 17.83
C LEU A 102 24.88 -10.78 17.64
N SER A 103 26.05 -10.15 17.81
CA SER A 103 26.25 -8.73 17.57
C SER A 103 26.34 -8.40 16.06
N ARG A 104 26.69 -9.37 15.24
CA ARG A 104 26.77 -9.28 13.78
C ARG A 104 26.14 -10.51 13.13
N PRO A 105 25.48 -10.32 11.98
CA PRO A 105 24.93 -11.44 11.25
C PRO A 105 26.05 -12.36 10.71
N LEU A 106 25.82 -13.67 10.71
CA LEU A 106 26.75 -14.64 10.13
C LEU A 106 26.82 -14.47 8.61
N LYS A 107 27.95 -14.79 8.01
CA LYS A 107 28.10 -14.82 6.55
C LYS A 107 27.64 -16.17 6.00
N VAL A 108 27.25 -16.21 4.73
CA VAL A 108 27.07 -17.49 4.03
C VAL A 108 28.42 -18.18 3.92
N GLY A 109 28.46 -19.50 4.17
CA GLY A 109 29.68 -20.29 4.32
C GLY A 109 30.04 -20.60 5.78
N GLU A 110 31.25 -20.95 6.01
CA GLU A 110 31.79 -21.29 7.34
C GLU A 110 32.05 -20.04 8.16
N ASN A 111 31.54 -20.04 9.39
CA ASN A 111 31.77 -18.97 10.37
C ASN A 111 32.53 -19.50 11.57
N PRO A 112 33.89 -19.51 11.51
CA PRO A 112 34.69 -19.92 12.63
C PRO A 112 34.61 -18.90 13.76
N MET A 113 34.47 -19.36 15.00
CA MET A 113 34.43 -18.53 16.19
C MET A 113 34.90 -19.30 17.41
N THR A 114 35.46 -18.58 18.37
CA THR A 114 35.93 -19.15 19.64
C THR A 114 34.98 -18.75 20.75
N LEU A 115 34.32 -19.72 21.38
CA LEU A 115 33.51 -19.52 22.55
C LEU A 115 34.33 -19.64 23.83
N THR A 116 34.09 -18.76 24.80
CA THR A 116 34.65 -18.88 26.14
C THR A 116 33.61 -19.46 27.06
N LEU A 117 33.89 -20.63 27.63
CA LEU A 117 33.08 -21.27 28.67
C LEU A 117 33.61 -20.95 30.05
N VAL A 118 32.78 -20.50 30.93
CA VAL A 118 33.10 -20.25 32.33
C VAL A 118 32.23 -21.17 33.19
N ALA A 119 32.85 -22.22 33.71
CA ALA A 119 32.20 -23.17 34.62
C ALA A 119 31.78 -22.48 35.92
N THR A 120 30.81 -23.04 36.63
CA THR A 120 30.30 -22.54 37.92
C THR A 120 31.37 -22.33 38.99
N ARG A 121 32.49 -23.05 38.90
CA ARG A 121 33.66 -22.90 39.78
C ARG A 121 34.69 -21.91 39.29
N GLY A 122 34.37 -21.09 38.26
CA GLY A 122 35.22 -20.05 37.73
C GLY A 122 36.33 -20.55 36.74
N LYS A 123 36.44 -21.87 36.49
CA LYS A 123 37.38 -22.39 35.48
C LYS A 123 36.94 -21.95 34.08
N GLN A 124 37.84 -21.35 33.35
CA GLN A 124 37.62 -20.96 31.95
C GLN A 124 38.19 -21.99 30.98
N SER A 125 37.52 -22.19 29.86
CA SER A 125 37.97 -22.99 28.73
C SER A 125 37.53 -22.32 27.42
N PHE A 126 38.31 -22.56 26.35
CA PHE A 126 38.00 -22.03 25.01
C PHE A 126 37.61 -23.19 24.12
N VAL A 127 36.59 -22.98 23.33
CA VAL A 127 36.08 -23.97 22.38
C VAL A 127 35.89 -23.31 21.03
N ASP A 128 36.64 -23.79 20.05
CA ASP A 128 36.52 -23.36 18.66
C ASP A 128 35.34 -24.11 18.01
N ILE A 129 34.45 -23.37 17.42
CA ILE A 129 33.30 -23.90 16.65
C ILE A 129 33.30 -23.28 15.26
N SER A 130 32.72 -23.96 14.30
CA SER A 130 32.37 -23.39 13.01
C SER A 130 30.89 -23.56 12.74
N VAL A 131 30.22 -22.47 12.41
CA VAL A 131 28.78 -22.47 12.12
C VAL A 131 28.57 -22.28 10.63
N PRO A 132 28.26 -23.34 9.87
CA PRO A 132 27.95 -23.21 8.45
C PRO A 132 26.58 -22.58 8.24
N VAL A 133 26.52 -21.58 7.36
CA VAL A 133 25.29 -20.96 6.87
C VAL A 133 25.17 -21.26 5.40
N ALA A 134 24.22 -22.10 5.03
CA ALA A 134 24.06 -22.54 3.64
C ALA A 134 23.47 -21.44 2.75
N TYR A 135 22.58 -20.61 3.29
CA TYR A 135 21.93 -19.54 2.54
C TYR A 135 21.30 -18.49 3.46
N ARG A 136 20.97 -17.34 2.86
CA ARG A 136 20.15 -16.28 3.42
C ARG A 136 19.15 -15.78 2.39
N VAL A 137 17.91 -15.56 2.80
CA VAL A 137 16.88 -14.93 2.01
C VAL A 137 16.26 -13.80 2.82
N ARG A 138 16.29 -12.58 2.28
CA ARG A 138 15.75 -11.40 2.97
C ARG A 138 14.95 -10.53 2.01
N GLY A 139 13.89 -9.90 2.53
CA GLY A 139 13.16 -8.86 1.83
C GLY A 139 13.95 -7.54 1.83
N ASP A 140 13.82 -6.79 0.75
CA ASP A 140 14.39 -5.47 0.59
C ASP A 140 13.35 -4.55 -0.06
N THR A 141 13.02 -3.47 0.63
CA THR A 141 12.05 -2.45 0.19
C THR A 141 12.73 -1.20 -0.35
N SER A 142 14.07 -1.14 -0.38
CA SER A 142 14.80 0.04 -0.88
C SER A 142 14.52 0.34 -2.36
N GLY A 143 14.05 -0.65 -3.13
CA GLY A 143 13.62 -0.47 -4.52
C GLY A 143 12.33 0.32 -4.71
N LEU A 144 11.57 0.58 -3.65
CA LEU A 144 10.33 1.37 -3.73
C LEU A 144 10.60 2.83 -4.11
N ASP A 145 11.78 3.37 -3.79
CA ASP A 145 12.15 4.74 -4.15
C ASP A 145 12.59 4.89 -5.61
N ALA A 146 12.80 3.79 -6.34
CA ALA A 146 13.16 3.81 -7.75
C ALA A 146 12.06 4.48 -8.61
N PRO A 147 12.37 4.99 -9.82
CA PRO A 147 11.37 5.51 -10.75
C PRO A 147 10.24 4.50 -11.01
N THR A 148 10.58 3.22 -11.20
CA THR A 148 9.66 2.08 -11.19
C THR A 148 9.73 1.44 -9.80
N PRO A 149 8.71 1.60 -8.95
CA PRO A 149 8.72 1.02 -7.62
C PRO A 149 8.77 -0.50 -7.66
N GLU A 150 9.72 -1.09 -6.93
CA GLU A 150 9.94 -2.52 -6.89
C GLU A 150 10.19 -3.03 -5.47
N LEU A 151 9.70 -4.22 -5.19
CA LEU A 151 10.10 -5.03 -4.05
C LEU A 151 11.19 -6.00 -4.48
N ARG A 152 12.14 -6.24 -3.61
CA ARG A 152 13.26 -7.13 -3.90
C ARG A 152 13.36 -8.23 -2.86
N VAL A 153 13.73 -9.42 -3.30
CA VAL A 153 14.20 -10.47 -2.42
C VAL A 153 15.67 -10.69 -2.70
N LEU A 154 16.50 -10.44 -1.72
CA LEU A 154 17.93 -10.64 -1.80
C LEU A 154 18.25 -12.04 -1.28
N VAL A 155 19.02 -12.76 -2.05
CA VAL A 155 19.43 -14.13 -1.74
C VAL A 155 20.94 -14.18 -1.74
N SER A 156 21.50 -14.79 -0.70
CA SER A 156 22.91 -15.22 -0.67
C SER A 156 22.92 -16.70 -0.35
N ALA A 157 23.61 -17.51 -1.13
CA ALA A 157 23.69 -18.96 -0.95
C ALA A 157 25.09 -19.47 -1.30
N THR A 158 25.45 -20.65 -0.81
CA THR A 158 26.69 -21.30 -1.17
C THR A 158 26.80 -21.53 -2.67
N ALA A 159 27.98 -21.38 -3.23
CA ALA A 159 28.21 -21.55 -4.68
C ALA A 159 27.66 -22.90 -5.18
N GLY A 160 26.99 -22.89 -6.34
CA GLY A 160 26.35 -24.08 -6.92
C GLY A 160 24.95 -24.37 -6.36
N SER A 161 24.43 -23.57 -5.43
CA SER A 161 23.02 -23.68 -5.00
C SER A 161 22.07 -23.27 -6.11
N THR A 162 20.88 -23.87 -6.14
CA THR A 162 19.77 -23.40 -6.95
C THR A 162 18.71 -22.75 -6.09
N VAL A 163 18.14 -21.62 -6.57
CA VAL A 163 17.17 -20.84 -5.83
C VAL A 163 15.98 -20.52 -6.68
N THR A 164 14.79 -20.67 -6.12
CA THR A 164 13.54 -20.14 -6.69
C THR A 164 12.83 -19.24 -5.68
N VAL A 165 12.23 -18.17 -6.18
CA VAL A 165 11.37 -17.27 -5.40
C VAL A 165 10.06 -17.11 -6.18
N ASP A 166 8.93 -17.33 -5.53
CA ASP A 166 7.61 -17.31 -6.16
C ASP A 166 7.53 -18.23 -7.40
N GLY A 167 8.17 -19.41 -7.30
CA GLY A 167 8.27 -20.38 -8.38
C GLY A 167 9.21 -20.00 -9.52
N LYS A 168 9.83 -18.83 -9.51
CA LYS A 168 10.74 -18.35 -10.56
C LYS A 168 12.20 -18.54 -10.15
N PRO A 169 13.08 -18.98 -11.06
CA PRO A 169 14.49 -19.17 -10.76
C PRO A 169 15.18 -17.81 -10.51
N VAL A 170 16.07 -17.79 -9.52
CA VAL A 170 16.95 -16.65 -9.22
C VAL A 170 18.36 -17.00 -9.64
N THR A 171 18.94 -16.23 -10.54
CA THR A 171 20.34 -16.38 -10.95
C THR A 171 21.25 -15.86 -9.85
N LEU A 172 22.15 -16.73 -9.40
CA LEU A 172 23.23 -16.35 -8.47
C LEU A 172 24.48 -15.99 -9.24
N ASN A 173 25.21 -14.98 -8.75
CA ASN A 173 26.55 -14.64 -9.26
C ASN A 173 27.62 -15.63 -8.72
N ALA A 174 28.89 -15.38 -9.03
CA ALA A 174 29.99 -16.25 -8.61
C ALA A 174 30.17 -16.29 -7.08
N GLU A 175 29.79 -15.23 -6.40
CA GLU A 175 29.83 -15.09 -4.93
C GLU A 175 28.62 -15.75 -4.25
N GLY A 176 27.65 -16.23 -5.03
CA GLY A 176 26.42 -16.85 -4.52
C GLY A 176 25.30 -15.86 -4.20
N ASP A 177 25.44 -14.59 -4.61
CA ASP A 177 24.42 -13.56 -4.41
C ASP A 177 23.46 -13.46 -5.60
N GLY A 178 22.18 -13.30 -5.33
CA GLY A 178 21.14 -13.14 -6.32
C GLY A 178 20.03 -12.21 -5.86
N ARG A 179 19.21 -11.81 -6.80
CA ARG A 179 18.10 -10.89 -6.57
C ARG A 179 16.87 -11.29 -7.38
N TYR A 180 15.75 -11.41 -6.69
CA TYR A 180 14.43 -11.46 -7.32
C TYR A 180 13.79 -10.08 -7.22
N VAL A 181 13.20 -9.59 -8.31
CA VAL A 181 12.58 -8.27 -8.39
C VAL A 181 11.11 -8.43 -8.74
N LEU A 182 10.25 -7.74 -8.00
CA LEU A 182 8.81 -7.67 -8.24
C LEU A 182 8.42 -6.20 -8.46
N ASP A 183 8.00 -5.87 -9.68
CA ASP A 183 7.42 -4.57 -10.00
C ASP A 183 6.06 -4.43 -9.30
N VAL A 184 5.90 -3.36 -8.53
CA VAL A 184 4.68 -3.04 -7.79
C VAL A 184 4.06 -1.71 -8.22
N SER A 185 4.48 -1.19 -9.38
CA SER A 185 4.00 0.10 -9.92
C SER A 185 2.49 0.14 -10.05
N ALA A 186 1.87 -0.96 -10.49
CA ALA A 186 0.41 -1.03 -10.66
C ALA A 186 -0.33 -0.89 -9.33
N GLU A 187 0.17 -1.52 -8.27
CA GLU A 187 -0.46 -1.50 -6.94
C GLU A 187 -0.35 -0.15 -6.23
N VAL A 188 0.73 0.59 -6.51
CA VAL A 188 0.92 1.92 -5.92
C VAL A 188 0.36 3.04 -6.78
N THR A 189 -0.23 2.71 -7.94
CA THR A 189 -0.84 3.67 -8.87
C THR A 189 -2.32 3.84 -8.60
N GLY A 190 -2.80 5.09 -8.59
CA GLY A 190 -4.19 5.48 -8.39
C GLY A 190 -4.44 6.21 -7.08
N LEU A 191 -5.69 6.68 -6.92
CA LEU A 191 -6.16 7.43 -5.74
C LEU A 191 -6.97 6.53 -4.79
N ASP A 192 -6.91 5.21 -4.93
CA ASP A 192 -7.64 4.31 -4.05
C ASP A 192 -7.12 4.42 -2.61
N ALA A 193 -7.92 5.10 -1.78
CA ALA A 193 -7.63 5.29 -0.37
C ALA A 193 -7.76 3.99 0.45
N SER A 194 -8.34 2.92 -0.11
CA SER A 194 -8.49 1.63 0.57
C SER A 194 -7.14 0.91 0.69
N LEU A 195 -6.26 1.06 -0.30
CA LEU A 195 -4.93 0.45 -0.29
C LEU A 195 -3.94 1.31 0.50
N LYS A 196 -3.78 1.00 1.78
CA LYS A 196 -2.87 1.70 2.70
C LYS A 196 -1.54 1.00 2.91
N THR A 197 -1.47 -0.28 2.60
CA THR A 197 -0.31 -1.13 2.86
C THR A 197 -0.09 -2.07 1.68
N LEU A 198 1.14 -2.13 1.23
CA LEU A 198 1.62 -3.12 0.28
C LEU A 198 2.15 -4.31 1.08
N GLU A 199 1.60 -5.50 0.88
CA GLU A 199 2.04 -6.72 1.54
C GLU A 199 2.25 -7.83 0.50
N ARG A 200 3.40 -8.52 0.60
CA ARG A 200 3.73 -9.69 -0.22
C ARG A 200 4.35 -10.78 0.63
N LYS A 201 3.87 -11.99 0.46
CA LYS A 201 4.43 -13.21 1.04
C LYS A 201 4.89 -14.08 -0.12
N LEU A 202 6.20 -14.21 -0.27
CA LEU A 202 6.82 -14.88 -1.41
C LEU A 202 7.45 -16.18 -0.91
N PRO A 203 6.94 -17.34 -1.34
CA PRO A 203 7.57 -18.62 -1.05
C PRO A 203 8.91 -18.71 -1.78
N TYR A 204 9.89 -19.33 -1.14
CA TYR A 204 11.17 -19.61 -1.75
C TYR A 204 11.61 -21.06 -1.51
N THR A 205 12.45 -21.54 -2.39
CA THR A 205 13.15 -22.82 -2.23
C THR A 205 14.63 -22.60 -2.53
N VAL A 206 15.50 -23.05 -1.63
CA VAL A 206 16.95 -23.08 -1.83
C VAL A 206 17.41 -24.51 -1.74
N THR A 207 18.15 -24.96 -2.76
CA THR A 207 18.73 -26.31 -2.81
C THR A 207 20.26 -26.16 -2.86
N PRO A 208 20.95 -26.41 -1.75
CA PRO A 208 22.43 -26.45 -1.73
C PRO A 208 22.98 -27.56 -2.64
N PRO A 209 24.24 -27.46 -3.13
CA PRO A 209 24.79 -28.40 -4.11
C PRO A 209 24.77 -29.87 -3.67
N ASN A 210 24.90 -30.13 -2.37
CA ASN A 210 24.93 -31.50 -1.82
C ASN A 210 23.88 -31.68 -0.71
N GLY A 211 22.80 -30.87 -0.74
CA GLY A 211 21.77 -30.85 0.29
C GLY A 211 20.38 -31.10 -0.25
N SER A 212 19.42 -31.32 0.65
CA SER A 212 18.00 -31.37 0.31
C SER A 212 17.43 -29.96 0.13
N PRO A 213 16.37 -29.80 -0.70
CA PRO A 213 15.67 -28.54 -0.84
C PRO A 213 15.14 -28.02 0.50
N GLN A 214 15.34 -26.74 0.75
CA GLN A 214 14.84 -26.05 1.91
C GLN A 214 13.86 -24.97 1.46
N THR A 215 12.69 -24.95 2.07
CA THR A 215 11.61 -24.03 1.71
C THR A 215 11.33 -23.05 2.84
N GLY A 216 10.88 -21.86 2.47
CA GLY A 216 10.45 -20.86 3.43
C GLY A 216 9.58 -19.79 2.74
N THR A 217 9.23 -18.76 3.50
CA THR A 217 8.47 -17.62 3.00
C THR A 217 9.12 -16.34 3.45
N VAL A 218 9.37 -15.41 2.53
CA VAL A 218 9.79 -14.06 2.85
C VAL A 218 8.58 -13.13 2.80
N SER A 219 8.39 -12.35 3.87
CA SER A 219 7.32 -11.34 3.94
C SER A 219 7.91 -9.96 3.70
N LEU A 220 7.29 -9.22 2.80
CA LEU A 220 7.61 -7.83 2.49
C LEU A 220 6.37 -6.99 2.80
N GLN A 221 6.55 -5.93 3.57
CA GLN A 221 5.47 -5.02 3.92
C GLN A 221 5.97 -3.58 3.89
N ALA A 222 5.17 -2.70 3.27
CA ALA A 222 5.43 -1.27 3.27
C ALA A 222 4.11 -0.51 3.33
N GLY A 223 4.04 0.56 4.12
CA GLY A 223 2.94 1.52 4.03
C GLY A 223 2.97 2.20 2.66
N ILE A 224 1.84 2.67 2.16
CA ILE A 224 1.77 3.46 0.92
C ILE A 224 1.51 4.90 1.28
N THR A 225 2.28 5.82 0.70
CA THR A 225 2.11 7.27 0.90
C THR A 225 0.70 7.69 0.52
N PRO A 226 -0.08 8.35 1.38
CA PRO A 226 -1.39 8.85 1.03
C PRO A 226 -1.26 10.01 0.02
N LEU A 227 -2.19 10.05 -0.94
CA LEU A 227 -2.32 11.15 -1.89
C LEU A 227 -3.81 11.38 -2.16
N VAL A 228 -4.24 12.63 -1.99
CA VAL A 228 -5.58 13.09 -2.34
C VAL A 228 -5.43 14.27 -3.30
N ILE A 229 -6.09 14.20 -4.43
CA ILE A 229 -6.18 15.32 -5.38
C ILE A 229 -7.54 15.98 -5.18
N ASP A 230 -7.52 17.21 -4.66
CA ASP A 230 -8.72 18.00 -4.46
C ASP A 230 -9.12 18.71 -5.78
N ALA A 231 -8.13 19.19 -6.54
CA ALA A 231 -8.30 19.79 -7.86
C ALA A 231 -7.14 19.37 -8.79
N PRO A 232 -7.39 19.10 -10.06
CA PRO A 232 -8.66 19.19 -10.80
C PRO A 232 -9.54 17.93 -10.73
N GLY A 233 -9.18 16.93 -9.94
CA GLY A 233 -9.79 15.62 -9.92
C GLY A 233 -8.96 14.60 -10.74
N PRO A 234 -9.52 13.42 -11.09
CA PRO A 234 -8.76 12.34 -11.75
C PRO A 234 -8.50 12.61 -13.24
N ALA A 235 -9.23 13.51 -13.86
CA ALA A 235 -9.05 13.97 -15.23
C ALA A 235 -9.51 15.42 -15.34
N VAL A 236 -8.99 16.14 -16.33
CA VAL A 236 -9.37 17.54 -16.58
C VAL A 236 -9.46 17.84 -18.06
N LEU A 237 -10.53 18.57 -18.43
CA LEU A 237 -10.71 19.12 -19.76
C LEU A 237 -10.58 20.64 -19.71
N LEU A 238 -9.68 21.21 -20.52
CA LEU A 238 -9.31 22.63 -20.48
C LEU A 238 -9.44 23.27 -21.85
N GLU A 239 -9.92 24.51 -21.89
CA GLU A 239 -9.69 25.42 -23.01
C GLU A 239 -8.49 26.33 -22.74
N ALA A 240 -8.36 26.78 -21.48
CA ALA A 240 -7.19 27.53 -21.02
C ALA A 240 -5.93 26.65 -21.01
N SER A 241 -4.76 27.30 -21.09
CA SER A 241 -3.46 26.61 -21.03
C SER A 241 -3.02 26.26 -19.60
N ASN A 242 -3.76 26.66 -18.57
CA ASN A 242 -3.35 26.48 -17.20
C ASN A 242 -4.51 25.96 -16.33
N PHE A 243 -4.14 25.26 -15.26
CA PHE A 243 -5.05 24.78 -14.22
C PHE A 243 -4.32 24.73 -12.88
N VAL A 244 -5.06 24.67 -11.78
CA VAL A 244 -4.47 24.46 -10.46
C VAL A 244 -4.46 22.98 -10.15
N LEU A 245 -3.28 22.45 -9.78
CA LEU A 245 -3.14 21.15 -9.14
C LEU A 245 -3.06 21.38 -7.64
N ALA A 246 -4.06 20.94 -6.90
CA ALA A 246 -4.12 21.08 -5.44
C ALA A 246 -4.56 19.78 -4.77
N GLY A 247 -4.10 19.60 -3.53
CA GLY A 247 -4.42 18.40 -2.79
C GLY A 247 -3.59 18.27 -1.51
N ARG A 248 -3.46 17.05 -1.06
CA ARG A 248 -2.71 16.72 0.16
C ARG A 248 -2.04 15.36 0.07
N THR A 249 -0.91 15.26 0.73
CA THR A 249 -0.14 14.03 0.94
C THR A 249 0.17 13.85 2.43
N ALA A 250 1.06 12.93 2.78
CA ALA A 250 1.51 12.77 4.16
C ALA A 250 2.20 14.02 4.68
N LYS A 251 2.03 14.31 5.96
CA LYS A 251 2.81 15.35 6.66
C LYS A 251 4.30 15.03 6.56
N GLY A 252 5.10 16.00 6.12
CA GLY A 252 6.53 15.82 5.88
C GLY A 252 6.86 15.02 4.60
N GLY A 253 5.85 14.64 3.82
CA GLY A 253 6.04 14.02 2.51
C GLY A 253 6.50 15.01 1.45
N SER A 254 6.96 14.48 0.32
CA SER A 254 7.34 15.24 -0.86
C SER A 254 6.50 14.85 -2.06
N LEU A 255 6.41 15.76 -3.02
CA LEU A 255 5.62 15.59 -4.23
C LEU A 255 6.44 15.99 -5.46
N THR A 256 6.41 15.16 -6.49
CA THR A 256 6.92 15.53 -7.81
C THR A 256 5.81 15.41 -8.85
N VAL A 257 5.89 16.24 -9.88
CA VAL A 257 4.99 16.22 -11.03
C VAL A 257 5.85 16.19 -12.30
N SER A 258 5.76 15.10 -13.06
CA SER A 258 6.67 14.82 -14.17
C SER A 258 8.13 15.07 -13.77
N ASP A 259 8.55 14.47 -12.66
CA ASP A 259 9.89 14.54 -12.02
C ASP A 259 10.32 15.93 -11.53
N ARG A 260 9.44 16.93 -11.58
CA ARG A 260 9.71 18.27 -11.03
C ARG A 260 9.14 18.37 -9.61
N PRO A 261 9.93 18.80 -8.63
CA PRO A 261 9.45 18.94 -7.25
C PRO A 261 8.40 20.06 -7.13
N ILE A 262 7.38 19.80 -6.34
CA ILE A 262 6.35 20.78 -5.97
C ILE A 262 6.44 21.04 -4.48
N THR A 263 6.23 22.29 -4.09
CA THR A 263 6.22 22.70 -2.68
C THR A 263 5.01 22.07 -1.96
N VAL A 264 5.31 21.34 -0.90
CA VAL A 264 4.32 20.78 0.04
C VAL A 264 4.50 21.53 1.36
N ASP A 265 3.41 22.01 1.94
CA ASP A 265 3.46 22.71 3.21
C ASP A 265 3.67 21.74 4.41
N PRO A 266 3.99 22.24 5.62
CA PRO A 266 4.21 21.37 6.78
C PRO A 266 3.01 20.51 7.19
N THR A 267 1.80 20.82 6.71
CA THR A 267 0.57 20.05 6.95
C THR A 267 0.33 18.97 5.90
N GLY A 268 1.15 18.94 4.85
CA GLY A 268 1.02 18.01 3.74
C GLY A 268 0.16 18.54 2.58
N ARG A 269 -0.27 19.79 2.60
CA ARG A 269 -1.06 20.40 1.51
C ARG A 269 -0.16 20.97 0.43
N PHE A 270 -0.66 20.96 -0.79
CA PHE A 270 0.00 21.59 -1.95
C PHE A 270 -1.00 22.26 -2.86
N ALA A 271 -0.57 23.32 -3.52
CA ALA A 271 -1.29 23.97 -4.60
C ALA A 271 -0.29 24.58 -5.58
N GLN A 272 -0.37 24.19 -6.85
CA GLN A 272 0.56 24.63 -7.87
C GLN A 272 -0.20 24.93 -9.17
N MET A 273 0.12 26.07 -9.79
CA MET A 273 -0.32 26.38 -11.16
C MET A 273 0.44 25.51 -12.14
N MET A 274 -0.28 24.72 -12.91
CA MET A 274 0.24 23.88 -13.98
C MET A 274 -0.03 24.51 -15.34
N ASN A 275 0.87 24.29 -16.30
CA ASN A 275 0.71 24.79 -17.69
C ASN A 275 0.75 23.61 -18.67
N VAL A 276 -0.24 23.57 -19.57
CA VAL A 276 -0.33 22.64 -20.69
C VAL A 276 -0.46 23.46 -21.97
N SER A 277 0.66 23.75 -22.60
CA SER A 277 0.72 24.69 -23.74
C SER A 277 0.15 24.11 -25.05
N ALA A 278 0.28 22.80 -25.28
CA ALA A 278 -0.18 22.16 -26.51
C ALA A 278 -1.63 21.64 -26.39
N PRO A 279 -2.49 21.83 -27.39
CA PRO A 279 -3.76 21.11 -27.49
C PRO A 279 -3.55 19.60 -27.59
N GLY A 280 -4.54 18.83 -27.17
CA GLY A 280 -4.49 17.37 -27.18
C GLY A 280 -4.53 16.76 -25.79
N GLU A 281 -4.29 15.46 -25.71
CA GLU A 281 -4.28 14.68 -24.46
C GLU A 281 -2.85 14.51 -23.97
N THR A 282 -2.64 14.75 -22.68
CA THR A 282 -1.36 14.60 -21.99
C THR A 282 -1.60 13.91 -20.67
N THR A 283 -0.73 12.97 -20.30
CA THR A 283 -0.70 12.37 -18.97
C THR A 283 0.43 13.00 -18.17
N ILE A 284 0.06 13.52 -17.02
CA ILE A 284 1.00 14.11 -16.05
C ILE A 284 1.11 13.13 -14.87
N VAL A 285 2.30 12.59 -14.64
CA VAL A 285 2.52 11.67 -13.52
C VAL A 285 2.82 12.48 -12.26
N ILE A 286 1.98 12.29 -11.25
CA ILE A 286 2.14 12.84 -9.91
C ILE A 286 2.69 11.71 -9.04
N ARG A 287 3.79 11.97 -8.32
CA ARG A 287 4.43 11.02 -7.41
C ARG A 287 4.53 11.64 -6.03
N ALA A 288 3.83 11.06 -5.08
CA ALA A 288 3.97 11.39 -3.66
C ALA A 288 4.87 10.37 -2.98
N THR A 289 5.82 10.85 -2.19
CA THR A 289 6.77 10.02 -1.42
C THR A 289 6.82 10.49 0.02
N ASN A 290 7.05 9.55 0.92
CA ASN A 290 7.33 9.83 2.32
C ASN A 290 8.34 8.81 2.84
N LYS A 291 9.07 9.17 3.87
CA LYS A 291 10.09 8.30 4.46
C LYS A 291 9.50 6.94 4.84
N ASP A 292 10.23 5.87 4.54
CA ASP A 292 9.91 4.48 4.89
C ASP A 292 8.55 3.96 4.36
N THR A 293 8.01 4.58 3.30
CA THR A 293 6.77 4.14 2.66
C THR A 293 6.96 3.98 1.15
N ALA A 294 6.15 3.10 0.54
CA ALA A 294 6.04 3.04 -0.90
C ALA A 294 5.46 4.36 -1.45
N PRO A 295 5.90 4.83 -2.62
CA PRO A 295 5.32 6.01 -3.25
C PRO A 295 3.86 5.78 -3.62
N ARG A 296 3.11 6.85 -3.78
CA ARG A 296 1.83 6.83 -4.49
C ARG A 296 2.04 7.50 -5.85
N LEU A 297 1.67 6.80 -6.92
CA LEU A 297 1.71 7.30 -8.28
C LEU A 297 0.29 7.62 -8.74
N PHE A 298 0.10 8.76 -9.39
CA PHE A 298 -1.18 9.12 -9.97
C PHE A 298 -0.99 9.72 -11.36
N PRO A 299 -1.44 9.03 -12.43
CA PRO A 299 -1.45 9.55 -13.79
C PRO A 299 -2.69 10.45 -13.98
N LEU A 300 -2.50 11.76 -13.85
CA LEU A 300 -3.52 12.76 -14.15
C LEU A 300 -3.66 12.92 -15.66
N ARG A 301 -4.82 12.61 -16.20
CA ARG A 301 -5.13 12.85 -17.61
C ARG A 301 -5.60 14.28 -17.82
N VAL A 302 -4.92 15.00 -18.68
CA VAL A 302 -5.22 16.38 -19.05
C VAL A 302 -5.51 16.45 -20.54
N LYS A 303 -6.69 16.88 -20.90
CA LYS A 303 -7.07 17.13 -22.30
C LYS A 303 -7.28 18.62 -22.51
N ARG A 304 -6.43 19.25 -23.31
CA ARG A 304 -6.62 20.63 -23.73
C ARG A 304 -7.30 20.67 -25.09
N VAL A 305 -8.38 21.45 -25.20
CA VAL A 305 -9.18 21.65 -26.41
C VAL A 305 -9.16 23.12 -26.84
N ASP A 306 -9.41 23.36 -28.11
CA ASP A 306 -9.51 24.73 -28.64
C ASP A 306 -10.81 25.41 -28.24
N SER A 307 -11.88 24.63 -27.98
CA SER A 307 -13.18 25.16 -27.60
C SER A 307 -13.97 24.15 -26.79
N LEU A 308 -14.31 24.51 -25.56
CA LEU A 308 -15.22 23.73 -24.71
C LEU A 308 -16.63 23.67 -25.27
N ALA A 309 -17.08 24.70 -25.98
CA ALA A 309 -18.41 24.71 -26.63
C ALA A 309 -18.50 23.61 -27.71
N ARG A 310 -17.46 23.44 -28.53
CA ARG A 310 -17.42 22.34 -29.53
C ARG A 310 -17.34 20.97 -28.87
N GLU A 311 -16.63 20.85 -27.77
CA GLU A 311 -16.54 19.59 -27.04
C GLU A 311 -17.89 19.26 -26.36
N ALA A 312 -18.61 20.26 -25.86
CA ALA A 312 -19.96 20.10 -25.31
C ALA A 312 -20.92 19.44 -26.29
N GLU A 313 -20.91 19.87 -27.56
CA GLU A 313 -21.74 19.27 -28.61
C GLU A 313 -21.40 17.78 -28.83
N ARG A 314 -20.11 17.43 -28.79
CA ARG A 314 -19.68 16.02 -28.91
C ARG A 314 -20.12 15.18 -27.71
N VAL A 315 -20.04 15.75 -26.49
CA VAL A 315 -20.44 15.05 -25.26
C VAL A 315 -21.96 14.88 -25.26
N ARG A 316 -22.75 15.89 -25.64
CA ARG A 316 -24.22 15.80 -25.72
C ARG A 316 -24.72 14.63 -26.57
N GLN A 317 -24.00 14.29 -27.65
CA GLN A 317 -24.37 13.17 -28.53
C GLN A 317 -24.27 11.79 -27.86
N ARG A 318 -23.47 11.66 -26.77
CA ARG A 318 -23.16 10.40 -26.10
C ARG A 318 -23.63 10.35 -24.64
N ALA A 319 -23.89 11.52 -24.06
CA ALA A 319 -24.28 11.67 -22.66
C ALA A 319 -25.81 11.62 -22.50
N THR A 320 -26.25 11.19 -21.34
CA THR A 320 -27.67 11.29 -20.98
C THR A 320 -27.99 12.67 -20.39
N SER A 321 -29.12 13.24 -20.76
CA SER A 321 -29.71 14.43 -20.12
C SER A 321 -30.95 14.10 -19.28
N ASN A 322 -31.35 12.84 -19.22
CA ASN A 322 -32.54 12.41 -18.51
C ASN A 322 -32.27 12.39 -16.99
N TYR A 323 -32.61 13.50 -16.32
CA TYR A 323 -32.46 13.67 -14.88
C TYR A 323 -33.15 12.59 -14.06
N THR A 324 -34.45 12.26 -14.40
CA THR A 324 -35.21 11.26 -13.65
C THR A 324 -34.50 9.90 -13.67
N ALA A 325 -34.03 9.47 -14.84
CA ALA A 325 -33.30 8.22 -14.97
C ALA A 325 -31.97 8.24 -14.18
N ILE A 326 -31.31 9.40 -14.04
CA ILE A 326 -30.13 9.55 -13.24
C ILE A 326 -30.47 9.52 -11.74
N ALA A 327 -31.46 10.28 -11.30
CA ALA A 327 -31.86 10.41 -9.90
C ALA A 327 -32.35 9.08 -9.31
N ASP A 328 -33.17 8.34 -10.07
CA ASP A 328 -33.76 7.07 -9.64
C ASP A 328 -32.70 5.92 -9.55
N GLN A 329 -31.63 6.01 -10.33
CA GLN A 329 -30.66 4.92 -10.50
C GLN A 329 -29.22 5.38 -10.35
N ALA A 330 -28.95 6.48 -9.64
CA ALA A 330 -27.60 7.06 -9.55
C ALA A 330 -26.53 6.06 -9.07
N GLU A 331 -26.87 5.18 -8.13
CA GLU A 331 -25.94 4.18 -7.61
C GLU A 331 -25.55 3.11 -8.65
N THR A 332 -26.48 2.72 -9.50
CA THR A 332 -26.24 1.72 -10.56
C THR A 332 -25.65 2.35 -11.82
N LYS A 333 -25.79 3.67 -11.96
CA LYS A 333 -25.31 4.45 -13.10
C LYS A 333 -24.02 5.22 -12.86
N ARG A 334 -23.26 4.82 -11.85
CA ARG A 334 -21.93 5.40 -11.59
C ARG A 334 -21.05 5.30 -12.84
N GLY A 335 -20.38 6.40 -13.19
CA GLY A 335 -19.54 6.51 -14.38
C GLY A 335 -20.32 6.77 -15.69
N TRP A 336 -21.64 6.89 -15.65
CA TRP A 336 -22.41 7.28 -16.85
C TRP A 336 -22.15 8.74 -17.19
N ALA A 337 -21.88 8.97 -18.47
CA ALA A 337 -21.70 10.33 -18.99
C ALA A 337 -23.02 11.09 -18.99
N VAL A 338 -22.96 12.32 -18.50
CA VAL A 338 -24.13 13.22 -18.40
C VAL A 338 -23.85 14.59 -19.01
N ALA A 339 -24.91 15.19 -19.55
CA ALA A 339 -24.95 16.58 -19.99
C ALA A 339 -26.24 17.20 -19.44
N LEU A 340 -26.12 18.00 -18.38
CA LEU A 340 -27.27 18.60 -17.71
C LEU A 340 -27.24 20.12 -17.88
N ASP A 341 -28.43 20.68 -18.23
CA ASP A 341 -28.65 22.11 -18.30
C ASP A 341 -29.51 22.55 -17.12
N GLY A 342 -29.20 23.66 -16.49
CA GLY A 342 -29.96 24.13 -15.35
C GLY A 342 -29.54 25.50 -14.85
N ALA A 343 -30.10 25.88 -13.70
CA ALA A 343 -29.82 27.10 -13.00
C ALA A 343 -29.06 26.83 -11.70
N CYS A 344 -28.12 27.69 -11.37
CA CYS A 344 -27.43 27.66 -10.09
C CYS A 344 -28.39 28.03 -8.96
N VAL A 345 -28.53 27.14 -7.98
CA VAL A 345 -29.28 27.41 -6.75
C VAL A 345 -28.30 27.96 -5.69
N ASP A 346 -27.17 27.30 -5.52
CA ASP A 346 -26.10 27.70 -4.63
C ASP A 346 -24.76 27.25 -5.21
N ALA A 347 -23.72 28.04 -5.02
CA ALA A 347 -22.38 27.71 -5.46
C ALA A 347 -21.34 28.17 -4.45
N ARG A 348 -20.37 27.30 -4.17
CA ARG A 348 -19.25 27.60 -3.29
C ARG A 348 -17.97 27.02 -3.87
N THR A 349 -16.87 27.70 -3.64
CA THR A 349 -15.52 27.21 -4.00
C THR A 349 -14.75 26.94 -2.73
N GLU A 350 -14.32 25.70 -2.57
CA GLU A 350 -13.53 25.24 -1.42
C GLU A 350 -12.32 24.45 -1.95
N ASN A 351 -11.12 24.71 -1.46
CA ASN A 351 -9.89 24.01 -1.86
C ASN A 351 -9.73 23.89 -3.39
N TYR A 352 -9.98 24.99 -4.12
CA TYR A 352 -9.92 25.07 -5.59
C TYR A 352 -11.00 24.25 -6.32
N THR A 353 -11.92 23.64 -5.63
CA THR A 353 -13.05 22.88 -6.19
C THR A 353 -14.34 23.68 -6.07
N THR A 354 -15.10 23.79 -7.12
CA THR A 354 -16.43 24.40 -7.12
C THR A 354 -17.50 23.33 -6.90
N VAL A 355 -18.33 23.55 -5.90
CA VAL A 355 -19.51 22.71 -5.61
C VAL A 355 -20.76 23.55 -5.88
N VAL A 356 -21.62 23.08 -6.75
CA VAL A 356 -22.83 23.77 -7.17
C VAL A 356 -24.04 22.88 -6.90
N VAL A 357 -25.09 23.45 -6.31
CA VAL A 357 -26.43 22.85 -6.33
C VAL A 357 -27.14 23.43 -7.56
N MET A 358 -27.45 22.55 -8.49
CA MET A 358 -28.11 22.87 -9.77
C MET A 358 -29.57 22.47 -9.73
N ASP A 359 -30.46 23.32 -10.19
CA ASP A 359 -31.83 22.96 -10.55
C ASP A 359 -31.88 22.64 -12.05
N VAL A 360 -32.06 21.36 -12.39
CA VAL A 360 -32.02 20.86 -13.77
C VAL A 360 -33.28 21.20 -14.49
N GLN A 361 -33.22 21.96 -15.58
CA GLN A 361 -34.35 22.41 -16.35
C GLN A 361 -35.13 21.24 -17.00
N GLY A 362 -36.43 21.16 -16.76
CA GLY A 362 -37.26 20.10 -17.34
C GLY A 362 -36.94 18.68 -16.90
N GLY A 363 -36.12 18.55 -15.85
CA GLY A 363 -35.52 17.26 -15.46
C GLY A 363 -36.49 16.32 -14.73
N CYS A 364 -37.52 16.83 -14.06
CA CYS A 364 -38.45 16.03 -13.26
C CYS A 364 -39.87 16.59 -13.27
N THR A 365 -40.83 15.77 -12.82
CA THR A 365 -42.24 16.12 -12.74
C THR A 365 -42.58 17.03 -11.57
N ARG A 366 -41.72 17.13 -10.56
CA ARG A 366 -41.90 17.92 -9.33
C ARG A 366 -40.68 18.79 -9.03
N PRO A 367 -40.55 19.97 -9.60
CA PRO A 367 -39.45 20.88 -9.32
C PRO A 367 -39.35 21.27 -7.84
N PRO A 368 -38.15 21.61 -7.33
CA PRO A 368 -36.87 21.68 -8.05
C PRO A 368 -36.21 20.30 -8.26
N CYS A 369 -35.59 20.11 -9.44
CA CYS A 369 -34.87 18.89 -9.82
C CYS A 369 -33.39 19.04 -9.47
N LEU A 370 -33.05 18.86 -8.20
CA LEU A 370 -31.73 19.21 -7.69
C LEU A 370 -30.70 18.17 -7.99
N ALA A 371 -29.52 18.60 -8.46
CA ALA A 371 -28.28 17.81 -8.56
C ALA A 371 -27.14 18.55 -7.89
N ARG A 372 -26.24 17.83 -7.24
CA ARG A 372 -24.95 18.38 -6.79
C ARG A 372 -23.90 18.17 -7.86
N VAL A 373 -23.30 19.26 -8.33
CA VAL A 373 -22.23 19.24 -9.32
C VAL A 373 -20.93 19.63 -8.63
N THR A 374 -19.91 18.78 -8.73
CA THR A 374 -18.55 19.05 -8.25
C THR A 374 -17.63 19.24 -9.45
N TYR A 375 -16.91 20.35 -9.46
CA TYR A 375 -15.96 20.69 -10.53
C TYR A 375 -14.60 21.04 -9.95
N GLY A 376 -13.55 20.38 -10.42
CA GLY A 376 -12.20 20.48 -9.90
C GLY A 376 -11.44 21.76 -10.31
N ALA A 377 -12.14 22.87 -10.51
CA ALA A 377 -11.53 24.19 -10.71
C ALA A 377 -12.47 25.28 -10.17
N PRO A 378 -11.93 26.48 -9.87
CA PRO A 378 -12.73 27.65 -9.54
C PRO A 378 -13.65 28.02 -10.74
N PHE A 379 -14.95 28.15 -10.50
CA PHE A 379 -15.91 28.57 -11.48
C PHE A 379 -16.95 29.50 -10.84
N SER A 380 -17.04 30.72 -11.33
CA SER A 380 -17.90 31.75 -10.73
C SER A 380 -19.34 31.64 -11.24
N LEU A 381 -20.25 31.32 -10.35
CA LEU A 381 -21.69 31.29 -10.56
C LEU A 381 -22.40 32.06 -9.45
N ALA A 382 -23.41 32.84 -9.81
CA ALA A 382 -24.37 33.41 -8.90
C ALA A 382 -25.68 32.61 -8.94
N ALA A 383 -26.46 32.69 -7.87
CA ALA A 383 -27.80 32.10 -7.84
C ALA A 383 -28.64 32.62 -9.03
N GLY A 384 -29.30 31.72 -9.76
CA GLY A 384 -30.04 32.00 -10.98
C GLY A 384 -29.23 31.99 -12.27
N ASP A 385 -27.91 31.98 -12.22
CA ASP A 385 -27.10 31.85 -13.45
C ASP A 385 -27.38 30.51 -14.14
N LYS A 386 -27.63 30.54 -15.47
CA LYS A 386 -27.81 29.35 -16.28
C LYS A 386 -26.46 28.79 -16.71
N PHE A 387 -26.29 27.48 -16.58
CA PHE A 387 -25.06 26.79 -17.00
C PHE A 387 -25.36 25.35 -17.40
N SER A 388 -24.42 24.76 -18.10
CA SER A 388 -24.41 23.35 -18.46
C SER A 388 -23.26 22.64 -17.72
N ALA A 389 -23.55 21.46 -17.19
CA ALA A 389 -22.57 20.57 -16.56
C ALA A 389 -22.37 19.31 -17.41
N PHE A 390 -21.12 19.00 -17.71
CA PHE A 390 -20.71 17.83 -18.49
C PHE A 390 -19.75 17.00 -17.65
N GLY A 391 -20.05 15.72 -17.49
CA GLY A 391 -19.23 14.86 -16.63
C GLY A 391 -19.85 13.48 -16.44
N GLU A 392 -19.72 12.93 -15.25
CA GLU A 392 -20.22 11.59 -14.93
C GLU A 392 -21.00 11.53 -13.60
N VAL A 393 -21.88 10.55 -13.50
CA VAL A 393 -22.60 10.24 -12.25
C VAL A 393 -21.65 9.61 -11.24
N VAL A 394 -21.61 10.17 -10.02
CA VAL A 394 -20.82 9.63 -8.90
C VAL A 394 -21.67 8.76 -7.97
N GLY A 395 -22.95 9.11 -7.77
CA GLY A 395 -23.87 8.42 -6.89
C GLY A 395 -24.93 9.36 -6.32
N LEU A 396 -25.42 9.06 -5.13
CA LEU A 396 -26.35 9.89 -4.37
C LEU A 396 -25.67 10.56 -3.18
N VAL A 397 -26.07 11.78 -2.91
CA VAL A 397 -25.62 12.56 -1.74
C VAL A 397 -26.82 13.17 -1.03
N ASP A 398 -26.61 13.62 0.20
CA ASP A 398 -27.63 14.34 0.94
C ASP A 398 -27.95 15.67 0.25
N GLY A 399 -29.23 15.86 -0.02
CA GLY A 399 -29.75 17.09 -0.59
C GLY A 399 -29.94 18.19 0.46
N PRO A 400 -30.27 19.40 0.03
CA PRO A 400 -30.48 20.54 0.93
C PRO A 400 -31.69 20.38 1.86
N ARG A 401 -32.63 19.50 1.55
CA ARG A 401 -33.77 19.17 2.43
C ARG A 401 -33.42 17.94 3.27
N SER A 402 -33.74 17.97 4.55
CA SER A 402 -33.49 16.85 5.46
C SER A 402 -34.14 15.56 4.89
N GLY A 403 -33.33 14.48 4.82
CA GLY A 403 -33.74 13.17 4.32
C GLY A 403 -33.89 13.07 2.79
N SER A 404 -33.67 14.15 2.02
CA SER A 404 -33.62 14.05 0.57
C SER A 404 -32.26 13.58 0.06
N LYS A 405 -32.29 12.74 -0.98
CA LYS A 405 -31.09 12.36 -1.73
C LYS A 405 -31.15 12.97 -3.11
N ILE A 406 -30.04 13.49 -3.59
CA ILE A 406 -29.90 14.06 -4.93
C ILE A 406 -28.71 13.42 -5.65
N PRO A 407 -28.73 13.31 -6.98
CA PRO A 407 -27.59 12.80 -7.72
C PRO A 407 -26.38 13.72 -7.60
N GLU A 408 -25.22 13.13 -7.46
CA GLU A 408 -23.94 13.82 -7.53
C GLU A 408 -23.28 13.57 -8.88
N ILE A 409 -22.89 14.69 -9.51
CA ILE A 409 -22.23 14.72 -10.81
C ILE A 409 -20.81 15.27 -10.59
N ARG A 410 -19.81 14.53 -11.04
CA ARG A 410 -18.46 15.04 -11.18
C ARG A 410 -18.31 15.63 -12.56
N ALA A 411 -18.18 16.94 -12.64
CA ALA A 411 -18.07 17.64 -13.92
C ALA A 411 -16.62 17.61 -14.42
N ASP A 412 -16.44 17.22 -15.69
CA ASP A 412 -15.19 17.40 -16.43
C ASP A 412 -15.01 18.87 -16.83
N PHE A 413 -16.12 19.54 -17.14
CA PHE A 413 -16.14 20.99 -17.40
C PHE A 413 -17.57 21.57 -17.24
N LEU A 414 -17.62 22.89 -17.05
CA LEU A 414 -18.84 23.67 -16.96
C LEU A 414 -18.85 24.71 -18.06
N LEU A 415 -20.05 25.01 -18.61
CA LEU A 415 -20.25 26.11 -19.55
C LEU A 415 -21.32 27.05 -19.03
N LYS A 416 -21.00 28.33 -18.90
CA LYS A 416 -21.98 29.37 -18.58
C LYS A 416 -22.75 29.71 -19.86
N VAL A 417 -24.08 29.70 -19.77
CA VAL A 417 -24.95 30.15 -20.88
C VAL A 417 -24.94 31.67 -20.87
N ALA A 418 -24.53 32.25 -22.00
CA ALA A 418 -24.57 33.70 -22.14
C ALA A 418 -26.01 34.19 -21.96
N LYS A 419 -26.19 35.29 -21.23
CA LYS A 419 -27.50 35.95 -21.04
C LYS A 419 -28.01 36.53 -22.34
#